data_fbcf9aa558d5f642ecbe707373b9fd5d
#
_entry.id   fbcf9aa558d5f642ecbe707373b9fd5d
#
_cell.length_a   1.000
_cell.length_b   1.000
_cell.length_c   1.000
_cell.angle_alpha   90.00
_cell.angle_beta   90.00
_cell.angle_gamma   90.00
#
_symmetry.space_group_name_H-M   'P 1'
#
loop_
_entity.id
_entity.type
_entity.pdbx_description
1 polymer ?
#
loop_
_entity_poly.entity_id
_entity_poly.type
_entity_poly.pdbx_seq_one_letter_code
_entity_poly.pdbx_strand_id
1 'polypeptide(L)'
;MLLHRTKILSLSKEILQFRLVRASHVSQLTILDHPLITHKLAILRDKDTSPAQFKATLSTLTALMSHDVLAHLATHDVTITTPLEEMRTKMLVKAPVIASILRAGNGMADDIFAIIPEASMAHIGMQRDPQTHAPIFYYEKYPTDMAQRQTILVDPMLATGGSAIEAATRLKENGVSDIVFTCLVAAPEGVAAFHKAHPEITIITAALDRQLNENRYILPGLGDAGDRIFNT
;
A
#
# COMPACT_ATOMS: atom_id res chain seq x y z
N MET A 1 30.31 -24.41 -35.77
CA MET A 1 29.49 -24.83 -34.62
C MET A 1 29.91 -24.20 -33.26
N LEU A 2 30.93 -23.33 -33.24
CA LEU A 2 31.40 -22.64 -32.00
C LEU A 2 30.82 -21.22 -31.80
N LEU A 3 30.35 -20.54 -32.83
CA LEU A 3 29.87 -19.16 -32.76
C LEU A 3 28.47 -19.00 -32.12
N HIS A 4 27.68 -20.06 -31.99
CA HIS A 4 26.33 -20.01 -31.40
C HIS A 4 26.34 -20.16 -29.89
N ARG A 5 27.35 -20.81 -29.30
CA ARG A 5 27.47 -20.96 -27.85
C ARG A 5 27.91 -19.69 -27.10
N THR A 6 28.69 -18.83 -27.75
CA THR A 6 29.20 -17.60 -27.18
C THR A 6 28.11 -16.51 -27.04
N LYS A 7 27.13 -16.48 -27.97
CA LYS A 7 26.00 -15.54 -27.91
C LYS A 7 24.98 -15.87 -26.84
N ILE A 8 24.75 -17.15 -26.54
CA ILE A 8 23.80 -17.59 -25.50
C ILE A 8 24.35 -17.31 -24.09
N LEU A 9 25.69 -17.43 -23.89
CA LEU A 9 26.35 -17.13 -22.63
C LEU A 9 26.45 -15.61 -22.34
N SER A 10 26.48 -14.77 -23.39
CA SER A 10 26.43 -13.31 -23.27
C SER A 10 25.04 -12.82 -22.86
N LEU A 11 23.97 -13.34 -23.49
CA LEU A 11 22.60 -13.01 -23.11
C LEU A 11 22.24 -13.43 -21.67
N SER A 12 22.74 -14.57 -21.22
CA SER A 12 22.47 -15.03 -19.85
C SER A 12 23.21 -14.18 -18.78
N LYS A 13 24.39 -13.62 -19.11
CA LYS A 13 25.08 -12.69 -18.21
C LYS A 13 24.45 -11.31 -18.16
N GLU A 14 23.93 -10.79 -19.26
CA GLU A 14 23.20 -9.54 -19.30
C GLU A 14 21.86 -9.64 -18.56
N ILE A 15 21.13 -10.75 -18.70
CA ILE A 15 19.89 -11.01 -17.93
C ILE A 15 20.19 -11.15 -16.44
N LEU A 16 21.32 -11.75 -16.05
CA LEU A 16 21.74 -11.83 -14.65
C LEU A 16 22.20 -10.48 -14.09
N GLN A 17 22.85 -9.64 -14.89
CA GLN A 17 23.21 -8.28 -14.48
C GLN A 17 22.01 -7.36 -14.35
N PHE A 18 20.99 -7.49 -15.19
CA PHE A 18 19.71 -6.74 -15.01
C PHE A 18 18.94 -7.15 -13.76
N ARG A 19 19.12 -8.36 -13.25
CA ARG A 19 18.50 -8.83 -12.00
C ARG A 19 19.28 -8.39 -10.73
N LEU A 20 20.56 -8.05 -10.86
CA LEU A 20 21.44 -7.64 -9.74
C LEU A 20 21.45 -6.12 -9.48
N VAL A 21 20.92 -5.28 -10.39
CA VAL A 21 20.86 -3.81 -10.21
C VAL A 21 19.62 -3.37 -9.43
N ARG A 22 18.66 -4.25 -9.11
CA ARG A 22 17.51 -3.95 -8.26
C ARG A 22 17.68 -4.30 -6.76
N ALA A 23 18.86 -4.67 -6.33
CA ALA A 23 19.19 -4.88 -4.90
C ALA A 23 19.91 -3.67 -4.27
N SER A 24 19.59 -2.44 -4.67
CA SER A 24 20.00 -1.23 -3.95
C SER A 24 18.86 -0.88 -2.98
N HIS A 25 19.07 -1.10 -1.70
CA HIS A 25 18.36 -0.60 -0.51
C HIS A 25 17.14 0.28 -0.84
N VAL A 26 16.01 -0.32 -1.22
CA VAL A 26 14.72 0.35 -1.10
C VAL A 26 14.50 0.50 0.40
N SER A 27 14.42 1.71 0.89
CA SER A 27 14.01 1.98 2.25
C SER A 27 12.68 1.24 2.47
N GLN A 28 12.64 0.31 3.41
CA GLN A 28 11.41 -0.43 3.73
C GLN A 28 10.30 0.49 4.26
N LEU A 29 10.64 1.74 4.59
CA LEU A 29 9.74 2.80 5.01
C LEU A 29 9.97 4.04 4.14
N THR A 30 8.93 4.47 3.44
CA THR A 30 8.89 5.72 2.69
C THR A 30 7.91 6.66 3.37
N ILE A 31 8.42 7.79 3.88
CA ILE A 31 7.63 8.89 4.42
C ILE A 31 7.53 9.95 3.32
N LEU A 32 6.32 10.29 2.92
CA LEU A 32 6.09 11.21 1.80
C LEU A 32 6.30 12.66 2.26
N ASP A 33 7.35 13.29 1.75
CA ASP A 33 7.68 14.70 2.02
C ASP A 33 7.16 15.59 0.87
N HIS A 34 5.93 16.08 1.03
CA HIS A 34 5.30 16.98 0.06
C HIS A 34 4.44 18.03 0.78
N PRO A 35 4.57 19.35 0.47
CA PRO A 35 3.86 20.41 1.19
C PRO A 35 2.34 20.22 1.24
N LEU A 36 1.72 19.75 0.15
CA LEU A 36 0.28 19.54 0.11
C LEU A 36 -0.16 18.31 0.93
N ILE A 37 0.65 17.26 1.00
CA ILE A 37 0.43 16.12 1.89
C ILE A 37 0.44 16.58 3.33
N THR A 38 1.47 17.32 3.75
CA THR A 38 1.58 17.90 5.10
C THR A 38 0.40 18.80 5.43
N HIS A 39 -0.01 19.67 4.49
CA HIS A 39 -1.18 20.54 4.68
C HIS A 39 -2.48 19.75 4.86
N LYS A 40 -2.75 18.77 4.00
CA LYS A 40 -3.96 17.93 4.10
C LYS A 40 -3.97 17.09 5.37
N LEU A 41 -2.81 16.55 5.75
CA LEU A 41 -2.68 15.80 6.99
C LEU A 41 -2.96 16.69 8.23
N ALA A 42 -2.53 17.96 8.22
CA ALA A 42 -2.86 18.90 9.30
C ALA A 42 -4.38 19.08 9.48
N ILE A 43 -5.14 19.18 8.38
CA ILE A 43 -6.61 19.24 8.42
C ILE A 43 -7.20 17.93 9.01
N LEU A 44 -6.70 16.76 8.61
CA LEU A 44 -7.17 15.48 9.17
C LEU A 44 -6.87 15.36 10.67
N ARG A 45 -5.76 15.94 11.14
CA ARG A 45 -5.36 15.91 12.56
C ARG A 45 -6.21 16.81 13.44
N ASP A 46 -6.75 17.89 12.88
CA ASP A 46 -7.54 18.86 13.64
C ASP A 46 -8.82 18.20 14.17
N LYS A 47 -9.01 18.28 15.50
CA LYS A 47 -10.17 17.69 16.18
C LYS A 47 -11.50 18.32 15.77
N ASP A 48 -11.47 19.58 15.31
CA ASP A 48 -12.65 20.35 14.92
C ASP A 48 -13.03 20.12 13.43
N THR A 49 -12.24 19.34 12.69
CA THR A 49 -12.58 18.94 11.32
C THR A 49 -13.83 18.07 11.30
N SER A 50 -14.88 18.56 10.63
CA SER A 50 -16.14 17.83 10.50
C SER A 50 -15.98 16.51 9.73
N PRO A 51 -16.83 15.49 9.96
CA PRO A 51 -16.75 14.22 9.23
C PRO A 51 -16.78 14.36 7.71
N ALA A 52 -17.60 15.28 7.19
CA ALA A 52 -17.67 15.56 5.75
C ALA A 52 -16.35 16.13 5.22
N GLN A 53 -15.75 17.08 5.94
CA GLN A 53 -14.46 17.65 5.59
C GLN A 53 -13.32 16.65 5.76
N PHE A 54 -13.37 15.82 6.81
CA PHE A 54 -12.42 14.73 7.03
C PHE A 54 -12.40 13.78 5.83
N LYS A 55 -13.59 13.29 5.41
CA LYS A 55 -13.72 12.39 4.26
C LYS A 55 -13.20 13.01 2.96
N ALA A 56 -13.59 14.25 2.65
CA ALA A 56 -13.13 14.95 1.45
C ALA A 56 -11.61 15.19 1.46
N THR A 57 -11.04 15.52 2.64
CA THR A 57 -9.60 15.71 2.79
C THR A 57 -8.84 14.39 2.70
N LEU A 58 -9.38 13.32 3.28
CA LEU A 58 -8.84 11.96 3.16
C LEU A 58 -8.75 11.55 1.69
N SER A 59 -9.83 11.73 0.92
CA SER A 59 -9.84 11.40 -0.51
C SER A 59 -8.75 12.16 -1.28
N THR A 60 -8.62 13.48 -1.02
CA THR A 60 -7.55 14.27 -1.65
C THR A 60 -6.15 13.78 -1.25
N LEU A 61 -5.94 13.46 0.02
CA LEU A 61 -4.64 12.97 0.52
C LEU A 61 -4.31 11.61 -0.07
N THR A 62 -5.27 10.69 -0.10
CA THR A 62 -5.11 9.38 -0.71
C THR A 62 -4.76 9.48 -2.20
N ALA A 63 -5.43 10.36 -2.95
CA ALA A 63 -5.11 10.60 -4.35
C ALA A 63 -3.66 11.09 -4.56
N LEU A 64 -3.18 12.00 -3.70
CA LEU A 64 -1.79 12.47 -3.74
C LEU A 64 -0.79 11.35 -3.43
N MET A 65 -1.07 10.52 -2.42
CA MET A 65 -0.23 9.39 -2.03
C MET A 65 -0.21 8.29 -3.10
N SER A 66 -1.28 8.14 -3.87
CA SER A 66 -1.41 7.09 -4.87
C SER A 66 -0.35 7.15 -5.96
N HIS A 67 0.21 8.33 -6.27
CA HIS A 67 1.34 8.47 -7.18
C HIS A 67 2.53 7.60 -6.75
N ASP A 68 2.91 7.68 -5.47
CA ASP A 68 4.06 6.93 -4.94
C ASP A 68 3.69 5.47 -4.67
N VAL A 69 2.48 5.21 -4.18
CA VAL A 69 1.97 3.85 -3.92
C VAL A 69 1.92 3.03 -5.22
N LEU A 70 1.45 3.62 -6.32
CA LEU A 70 1.32 2.95 -7.62
C LEU A 70 2.62 2.97 -8.45
N ALA A 71 3.66 3.71 -8.04
CA ALA A 71 4.94 3.78 -8.75
C ALA A 71 5.67 2.43 -8.83
N HIS A 72 5.30 1.46 -7.99
CA HIS A 72 5.88 0.11 -7.95
C HIS A 72 5.24 -0.87 -8.94
N LEU A 73 4.17 -0.47 -9.65
CA LEU A 73 3.50 -1.33 -10.62
C LEU A 73 4.41 -1.71 -11.79
N ALA A 74 4.43 -2.99 -12.13
CA ALA A 74 5.22 -3.50 -13.24
C ALA A 74 4.63 -3.08 -14.59
N THR A 75 5.51 -2.66 -15.51
CA THR A 75 5.13 -2.28 -16.87
C THR A 75 5.86 -3.13 -17.91
N HIS A 76 5.29 -3.22 -19.12
CA HIS A 76 5.91 -3.86 -20.28
C HIS A 76 5.83 -2.94 -21.51
N ASP A 77 6.75 -3.14 -22.45
CA ASP A 77 6.76 -2.37 -23.68
C ASP A 77 5.69 -2.86 -24.66
N VAL A 78 4.97 -1.91 -25.25
CA VAL A 78 3.94 -2.15 -26.29
C VAL A 78 4.13 -1.16 -27.44
N THR A 79 3.67 -1.53 -28.62
CA THR A 79 3.50 -0.61 -29.74
C THR A 79 2.03 -0.23 -29.85
N ILE A 80 1.76 1.07 -29.90
CA ILE A 80 0.42 1.63 -30.11
C ILE A 80 0.43 2.52 -31.34
N THR A 81 -0.75 2.75 -31.93
CA THR A 81 -0.93 3.72 -33.02
C THR A 81 -1.65 4.94 -32.45
N THR A 82 -0.98 6.08 -32.52
CA THR A 82 -1.59 7.38 -32.21
C THR A 82 -2.39 7.86 -33.44
N PRO A 83 -3.14 8.96 -33.35
CA PRO A 83 -3.77 9.56 -34.52
C PRO A 83 -2.79 10.00 -35.60
N LEU A 84 -1.49 10.07 -35.33
CA LEU A 84 -0.47 10.58 -36.24
C LEU A 84 0.52 9.51 -36.70
N GLU A 85 0.97 8.62 -35.80
CA GLU A 85 1.99 7.61 -36.11
C GLU A 85 2.00 6.45 -35.10
N GLU A 86 2.75 5.38 -35.42
CA GLU A 86 3.07 4.32 -34.46
C GLU A 86 4.14 4.76 -33.48
N MET A 87 3.99 4.37 -32.19
CA MET A 87 5.00 4.62 -31.18
C MET A 87 5.15 3.46 -30.20
N ARG A 88 6.34 3.31 -29.64
CA ARG A 88 6.59 2.43 -28.49
C ARG A 88 6.29 3.17 -27.19
N THR A 89 5.60 2.49 -26.27
CA THR A 89 5.26 3.02 -24.94
C THR A 89 5.22 1.89 -23.91
N LYS A 90 4.87 2.21 -22.68
CA LYS A 90 4.72 1.23 -21.59
C LYS A 90 3.27 1.16 -21.15
N MET A 91 2.81 -0.06 -20.90
CA MET A 91 1.52 -0.31 -20.26
C MET A 91 1.73 -1.21 -19.04
N LEU A 92 0.76 -1.23 -18.13
CA LEU A 92 0.80 -2.10 -16.96
C LEU A 92 0.78 -3.56 -17.41
N VAL A 93 1.58 -4.41 -16.75
CA VAL A 93 1.55 -5.86 -16.97
C VAL A 93 0.20 -6.41 -16.51
N LYS A 94 -0.23 -6.02 -15.31
CA LYS A 94 -1.55 -6.30 -14.73
C LYS A 94 -1.94 -5.16 -13.80
N ALA A 95 -3.23 -4.84 -13.73
CA ALA A 95 -3.75 -3.94 -12.73
C ALA A 95 -3.61 -4.56 -11.32
N PRO A 96 -3.37 -3.78 -10.25
CA PRO A 96 -3.14 -4.29 -8.91
C PRO A 96 -4.43 -4.85 -8.26
N VAL A 97 -4.25 -5.52 -7.12
CA VAL A 97 -5.32 -5.76 -6.16
C VAL A 97 -5.21 -4.71 -5.04
N ILE A 98 -6.29 -4.07 -4.68
CA ILE A 98 -6.37 -3.15 -3.55
C ILE A 98 -7.03 -3.92 -2.40
N ALA A 99 -6.25 -4.23 -1.36
CA ALA A 99 -6.68 -5.01 -0.21
C ALA A 99 -6.97 -4.06 0.97
N SER A 100 -8.24 -3.87 1.29
CA SER A 100 -8.70 -3.00 2.36
C SER A 100 -8.81 -3.76 3.68
N ILE A 101 -8.22 -3.23 4.76
CA ILE A 101 -8.51 -3.66 6.12
C ILE A 101 -9.79 -2.95 6.58
N LEU A 102 -10.86 -3.71 6.70
CA LEU A 102 -12.15 -3.16 7.12
C LEU A 102 -12.12 -2.76 8.60
N ARG A 103 -12.83 -1.68 8.97
CA ARG A 103 -13.70 -0.77 8.18
C ARG A 103 -12.91 0.41 7.58
N ALA A 104 -11.93 0.97 8.33
CA ALA A 104 -11.27 2.24 8.03
C ALA A 104 -10.51 2.24 6.69
N GLY A 105 -9.92 1.11 6.30
CA GLY A 105 -9.20 0.96 5.03
C GLY A 105 -10.03 1.30 3.80
N ASN A 106 -11.37 1.10 3.83
CA ASN A 106 -12.23 1.45 2.70
C ASN A 106 -12.21 2.94 2.38
N GLY A 107 -11.99 3.81 3.37
CA GLY A 107 -11.92 5.25 3.13
C GLY A 107 -10.78 5.66 2.20
N MET A 108 -9.72 4.85 2.12
CA MET A 108 -8.61 5.06 1.19
C MET A 108 -8.70 4.15 -0.05
N ALA A 109 -9.16 2.92 0.14
CA ALA A 109 -9.19 1.92 -0.93
C ALA A 109 -10.09 2.33 -2.10
N ASP A 110 -11.26 2.91 -1.81
CA ASP A 110 -12.19 3.40 -2.83
C ASP A 110 -11.57 4.54 -3.66
N ASP A 111 -10.78 5.42 -3.04
CA ASP A 111 -10.10 6.52 -3.72
C ASP A 111 -8.96 6.02 -4.62
N ILE A 112 -8.18 5.02 -4.18
CA ILE A 112 -7.16 4.39 -5.03
C ILE A 112 -7.83 3.66 -6.21
N PHE A 113 -8.93 2.96 -5.95
CA PHE A 113 -9.70 2.27 -6.98
C PHE A 113 -10.25 3.23 -8.05
N ALA A 114 -10.67 4.45 -7.63
CA ALA A 114 -11.13 5.47 -8.58
C ALA A 114 -10.03 5.97 -9.53
N ILE A 115 -8.75 5.89 -9.12
CA ILE A 115 -7.60 6.26 -9.97
C ILE A 115 -7.25 5.16 -10.96
N ILE A 116 -7.41 3.89 -10.58
CA ILE A 116 -7.11 2.73 -11.40
C ILE A 116 -8.30 1.74 -11.41
N PRO A 117 -9.37 2.04 -12.18
CA PRO A 117 -10.61 1.27 -12.17
C PRO A 117 -10.47 -0.16 -12.71
N GLU A 118 -9.36 -0.48 -13.37
CA GLU A 118 -9.01 -1.85 -13.78
C GLU A 118 -8.51 -2.73 -12.61
N ALA A 119 -8.25 -2.14 -11.44
CA ALA A 119 -7.88 -2.87 -10.23
C ALA A 119 -9.01 -3.80 -9.77
N SER A 120 -8.68 -4.75 -8.91
CA SER A 120 -9.69 -5.54 -8.19
C SER A 120 -9.62 -5.21 -6.70
N MET A 121 -10.77 -5.26 -6.03
CA MET A 121 -10.84 -5.06 -4.58
C MET A 121 -10.75 -6.39 -3.84
N ALA A 122 -9.96 -6.38 -2.76
CA ALA A 122 -9.96 -7.42 -1.73
C ALA A 122 -10.37 -6.79 -0.39
N HIS A 123 -11.07 -7.53 0.45
CA HIS A 123 -11.51 -7.04 1.74
C HIS A 123 -11.10 -8.01 2.83
N ILE A 124 -10.54 -7.49 3.91
CA ILE A 124 -10.10 -8.24 5.09
C ILE A 124 -10.78 -7.61 6.30
N GLY A 125 -11.85 -8.26 6.76
CA GLY A 125 -12.63 -7.81 7.91
C GLY A 125 -12.02 -8.34 9.20
N MET A 126 -11.53 -7.43 10.04
CA MET A 126 -10.97 -7.72 11.34
C MET A 126 -11.57 -6.80 12.39
N GLN A 127 -11.79 -7.35 13.58
CA GLN A 127 -12.08 -6.58 14.79
C GLN A 127 -11.09 -6.98 15.88
N ARG A 128 -10.88 -6.11 16.84
CA ARG A 128 -10.08 -6.45 18.02
C ARG A 128 -10.94 -7.14 19.07
N ASP A 129 -10.44 -8.26 19.60
CA ASP A 129 -11.04 -8.86 20.78
C ASP A 129 -11.02 -7.86 21.93
N PRO A 130 -12.17 -7.60 22.60
CA PRO A 130 -12.23 -6.60 23.66
C PRO A 130 -11.35 -6.92 24.89
N GLN A 131 -11.04 -8.21 25.10
CA GLN A 131 -10.29 -8.67 26.29
C GLN A 131 -8.80 -8.85 25.97
N THR A 132 -8.50 -9.52 24.86
CA THR A 132 -7.11 -9.88 24.48
C THR A 132 -6.45 -8.88 23.55
N HIS A 133 -7.24 -8.01 22.89
CA HIS A 133 -6.85 -7.13 21.80
C HIS A 133 -6.26 -7.85 20.58
N ALA A 134 -6.40 -9.17 20.52
CA ALA A 134 -6.02 -9.97 19.36
C ALA A 134 -6.96 -9.68 18.17
N PRO A 135 -6.47 -9.71 16.93
CA PRO A 135 -7.33 -9.58 15.76
C PRO A 135 -8.20 -10.83 15.58
N ILE A 136 -9.52 -10.61 15.44
CA ILE A 136 -10.51 -11.64 15.08
C ILE A 136 -10.99 -11.36 13.67
N PHE A 137 -10.82 -12.34 12.78
CA PHE A 137 -11.35 -12.28 11.42
C PHE A 137 -12.84 -12.57 11.41
N TYR A 138 -13.60 -11.76 10.67
CA TYR A 138 -15.04 -11.98 10.48
C TYR A 138 -15.44 -12.02 9.00
N TYR A 139 -14.58 -11.55 8.08
CA TYR A 139 -14.87 -11.52 6.64
C TYR A 139 -13.59 -11.48 5.82
N GLU A 140 -13.53 -12.27 4.76
CA GLU A 140 -12.47 -12.22 3.76
C GLU A 140 -13.07 -12.43 2.36
N LYS A 141 -12.65 -11.61 1.42
CA LYS A 141 -13.01 -11.77 0.00
C LYS A 141 -11.85 -11.36 -0.88
N TYR A 142 -11.44 -12.27 -1.75
CA TYR A 142 -10.26 -12.09 -2.61
C TYR A 142 -10.59 -12.37 -4.07
N PRO A 143 -9.95 -11.65 -5.05
CA PRO A 143 -9.94 -12.05 -6.46
C PRO A 143 -9.22 -13.40 -6.62
N THR A 144 -9.71 -14.23 -7.54
CA THR A 144 -9.16 -15.59 -7.75
C THR A 144 -7.73 -15.59 -8.31
N ASP A 145 -7.32 -14.51 -8.98
CA ASP A 145 -5.99 -14.34 -9.61
C ASP A 145 -5.03 -13.45 -8.81
N MET A 146 -5.36 -13.13 -7.53
CA MET A 146 -4.59 -12.17 -6.73
C MET A 146 -3.12 -12.59 -6.52
N ALA A 147 -2.83 -13.89 -6.45
CA ALA A 147 -1.47 -14.41 -6.30
C ALA A 147 -0.53 -14.02 -7.47
N GLN A 148 -1.07 -13.61 -8.62
CA GLN A 148 -0.34 -13.22 -9.81
C GLN A 148 -0.25 -11.70 -9.98
N ARG A 149 -0.71 -10.93 -8.99
CA ARG A 149 -0.84 -9.46 -9.08
C ARG A 149 -0.16 -8.82 -7.88
N GLN A 150 0.38 -7.61 -8.08
CA GLN A 150 0.79 -6.79 -6.96
C GLN A 150 -0.44 -6.43 -6.12
N THR A 151 -0.30 -6.50 -4.81
CA THR A 151 -1.36 -6.15 -3.86
C THR A 151 -0.95 -4.92 -3.06
N ILE A 152 -1.83 -3.92 -3.04
CA ILE A 152 -1.71 -2.73 -2.22
C ILE A 152 -2.59 -2.94 -0.99
N LEU A 153 -1.96 -3.21 0.15
CA LEU A 153 -2.63 -3.35 1.44
C LEU A 153 -2.85 -1.96 2.04
N VAL A 154 -4.08 -1.67 2.44
CA VAL A 154 -4.52 -0.31 2.82
C VAL A 154 -5.17 -0.30 4.20
N ASP A 155 -4.62 0.53 5.09
CA ASP A 155 -5.21 0.87 6.39
C ASP A 155 -4.79 2.31 6.74
N PRO A 156 -5.66 3.22 7.17
CA PRO A 156 -5.27 4.59 7.53
C PRO A 156 -4.21 4.70 8.61
N MET A 157 -4.09 3.71 9.49
CA MET A 157 -3.25 3.82 10.69
C MET A 157 -2.39 2.58 10.91
N LEU A 158 -1.07 2.76 11.09
CA LEU A 158 -0.16 1.73 11.57
C LEU A 158 0.24 2.00 13.02
N ALA A 159 -0.63 1.65 13.97
CA ALA A 159 -0.41 1.87 15.39
C ALA A 159 0.51 0.79 16.01
N THR A 160 -0.05 -0.32 16.47
CA THR A 160 0.73 -1.46 17.00
C THR A 160 1.22 -2.42 15.92
N GLY A 161 0.69 -2.32 14.71
CA GLY A 161 0.97 -3.22 13.59
C GLY A 161 0.11 -4.48 13.53
N GLY A 162 -0.61 -4.85 14.60
CA GLY A 162 -1.29 -6.14 14.70
C GLY A 162 -2.21 -6.45 13.50
N SER A 163 -3.13 -5.53 13.15
CA SER A 163 -4.05 -5.73 12.01
C SER A 163 -3.31 -5.82 10.67
N ALA A 164 -2.34 -4.93 10.45
CA ALA A 164 -1.58 -4.92 9.20
C ALA A 164 -0.70 -6.18 9.04
N ILE A 165 -0.05 -6.64 10.13
CA ILE A 165 0.74 -7.88 10.15
C ILE A 165 -0.13 -9.07 9.78
N GLU A 166 -1.27 -9.20 10.45
CA GLU A 166 -2.14 -10.34 10.23
C GLU A 166 -2.76 -10.31 8.82
N ALA A 167 -3.16 -9.13 8.31
CA ALA A 167 -3.64 -8.99 6.95
C ALA A 167 -2.58 -9.37 5.91
N ALA A 168 -1.35 -8.91 6.10
CA ALA A 168 -0.23 -9.28 5.22
C ALA A 168 0.07 -10.79 5.27
N THR A 169 0.01 -11.40 6.45
CA THR A 169 0.14 -12.85 6.62
C THR A 169 -0.92 -13.60 5.81
N ARG A 170 -2.18 -13.19 5.93
CA ARG A 170 -3.31 -13.78 5.17
C ARG A 170 -3.14 -13.66 3.66
N LEU A 171 -2.70 -12.49 3.19
CA LEU A 171 -2.42 -12.31 1.77
C LEU A 171 -1.33 -13.28 1.29
N LYS A 172 -0.26 -13.46 2.07
CA LYS A 172 0.83 -14.40 1.75
C LYS A 172 0.37 -15.86 1.79
N GLU A 173 -0.47 -16.25 2.73
CA GLU A 173 -1.10 -17.58 2.79
C GLU A 173 -1.96 -17.86 1.56
N ASN A 174 -2.54 -16.82 0.95
CA ASN A 174 -3.26 -16.89 -0.33
C ASN A 174 -2.36 -16.74 -1.57
N GLY A 175 -1.03 -16.86 -1.39
CA GLY A 175 -0.05 -16.92 -2.46
C GLY A 175 0.44 -15.55 -2.98
N VAL A 176 0.06 -14.44 -2.35
CA VAL A 176 0.53 -13.11 -2.75
C VAL A 176 1.98 -12.93 -2.31
N SER A 177 2.86 -12.60 -3.26
CA SER A 177 4.30 -12.40 -3.01
C SER A 177 4.75 -10.95 -3.15
N ASP A 178 3.97 -10.10 -3.82
CA ASP A 178 4.29 -8.70 -4.07
C ASP A 178 3.24 -7.81 -3.37
N ILE A 179 3.61 -7.29 -2.20
CA ILE A 179 2.74 -6.49 -1.34
C ILE A 179 3.42 -5.14 -1.06
N VAL A 180 2.66 -4.06 -1.19
CA VAL A 180 2.99 -2.73 -0.68
C VAL A 180 1.94 -2.36 0.36
N PHE A 181 2.36 -1.91 1.55
CA PHE A 181 1.45 -1.42 2.57
C PHE A 181 1.41 0.12 2.57
N THR A 182 0.23 0.70 2.63
CA THR A 182 0.08 2.16 2.72
C THR A 182 -0.85 2.57 3.85
N CYS A 183 -0.44 3.63 4.58
CA CYS A 183 -1.23 4.24 5.64
C CYS A 183 -1.03 5.76 5.68
N LEU A 184 -1.91 6.50 6.35
CA LEU A 184 -1.78 7.96 6.52
C LEU A 184 -0.75 8.29 7.59
N VAL A 185 -0.85 7.63 8.74
CA VAL A 185 0.04 7.83 9.88
C VAL A 185 0.52 6.50 10.46
N ALA A 186 1.79 6.45 10.81
CA ALA A 186 2.42 5.31 11.43
C ALA A 186 3.07 5.70 12.77
N ALA A 187 3.13 4.75 13.71
CA ALA A 187 3.96 4.84 14.90
C ALA A 187 5.25 4.02 14.71
N PRO A 188 6.40 4.44 15.27
CA PRO A 188 7.65 3.68 15.22
C PRO A 188 7.51 2.24 15.70
N GLU A 189 6.71 2.02 16.73
CA GLU A 189 6.42 0.70 17.30
C GLU A 189 5.72 -0.21 16.28
N GLY A 190 4.74 0.34 15.56
CA GLY A 190 4.01 -0.39 14.51
C GLY A 190 4.90 -0.72 13.31
N VAL A 191 5.71 0.24 12.88
CA VAL A 191 6.69 0.04 11.80
C VAL A 191 7.68 -1.06 12.18
N ALA A 192 8.25 -1.01 13.39
CA ALA A 192 9.20 -2.01 13.87
C ALA A 192 8.56 -3.41 13.96
N ALA A 193 7.34 -3.50 14.49
CA ALA A 193 6.61 -4.76 14.59
C ALA A 193 6.28 -5.33 13.19
N PHE A 194 5.81 -4.49 12.28
CA PHE A 194 5.48 -4.88 10.91
C PHE A 194 6.70 -5.38 10.14
N HIS A 195 7.82 -4.64 10.17
CA HIS A 195 9.06 -5.06 9.50
C HIS A 195 9.71 -6.29 10.14
N LYS A 196 9.50 -6.52 11.44
CA LYS A 196 9.94 -7.77 12.08
C LYS A 196 9.20 -8.99 11.52
N ALA A 197 7.91 -8.85 11.20
CA ALA A 197 7.08 -9.93 10.66
C ALA A 197 7.22 -10.06 9.14
N HIS A 198 7.31 -8.94 8.44
CA HIS A 198 7.31 -8.84 6.97
C HIS A 198 8.41 -7.88 6.49
N PRO A 199 9.69 -8.26 6.60
CA PRO A 199 10.82 -7.38 6.26
C PRO A 199 10.89 -7.02 4.77
N GLU A 200 10.22 -7.76 3.90
CA GLU A 200 10.19 -7.55 2.45
C GLU A 200 9.12 -6.55 1.99
N ILE A 201 8.13 -6.22 2.84
CA ILE A 201 7.02 -5.36 2.46
C ILE A 201 7.41 -3.89 2.70
N THR A 202 7.31 -3.08 1.65
CA THR A 202 7.50 -1.63 1.75
C THR A 202 6.29 -0.97 2.39
N ILE A 203 6.53 -0.09 3.36
CA ILE A 203 5.53 0.79 3.97
C ILE A 203 5.63 2.16 3.33
N ILE A 204 4.51 2.72 2.85
CA ILE A 204 4.40 4.09 2.35
C ILE A 204 3.41 4.85 3.24
N THR A 205 3.85 5.93 3.87
CA THR A 205 3.04 6.70 4.82
C THR A 205 3.18 8.21 4.60
N ALA A 206 2.13 8.97 4.91
CA ALA A 206 2.20 10.43 4.89
C ALA A 206 2.95 11.00 6.11
N ALA A 207 2.97 10.27 7.24
CA ALA A 207 3.77 10.67 8.39
C ALA A 207 4.16 9.48 9.29
N LEU A 208 5.37 9.56 9.85
CA LEU A 208 5.79 8.77 11.00
C LEU A 208 5.66 9.65 12.24
N ASP A 209 4.74 9.30 13.11
CA ASP A 209 4.46 10.04 14.34
C ASP A 209 5.41 9.65 15.48
N ARG A 210 5.29 10.35 16.63
CA ARG A 210 6.30 10.25 17.68
C ARG A 210 6.32 8.88 18.39
N GLN A 211 5.14 8.39 18.79
CA GLN A 211 5.00 7.16 19.61
C GLN A 211 3.53 6.76 19.80
N LEU A 212 3.30 5.61 20.43
CA LEU A 212 1.99 5.24 20.97
C LEU A 212 1.84 5.76 22.41
N ASN A 213 0.58 6.07 22.80
CA ASN A 213 0.24 6.31 24.21
C ASN A 213 -0.08 4.98 24.94
N GLU A 214 -0.42 5.07 26.23
CA GLU A 214 -0.76 3.92 27.09
C GLU A 214 -1.96 3.11 26.54
N ASN A 215 -2.88 3.78 25.86
CA ASN A 215 -4.05 3.18 25.21
C ASN A 215 -3.76 2.71 23.77
N ARG A 216 -2.48 2.71 23.34
CA ARG A 216 -2.04 2.29 22.00
C ARG A 216 -2.54 3.18 20.86
N TYR A 217 -2.91 4.45 21.14
CA TYR A 217 -3.17 5.44 20.11
C TYR A 217 -1.88 6.13 19.68
N ILE A 218 -1.80 6.46 18.39
CA ILE A 218 -0.68 7.21 17.81
C ILE A 218 -0.70 8.66 18.33
N LEU A 219 0.45 9.18 18.74
CA LEU A 219 0.66 10.55 19.18
C LEU A 219 1.64 11.29 18.24
N PRO A 220 1.25 12.48 17.71
CA PRO A 220 0.01 13.23 17.93
C PRO A 220 -1.21 12.58 17.26
N GLY A 221 -1.05 11.74 16.24
CA GLY A 221 -2.12 10.99 15.60
C GLY A 221 -3.16 11.86 14.90
N LEU A 222 -4.32 11.25 14.65
CA LEU A 222 -5.51 11.90 14.08
C LEU A 222 -6.83 11.38 14.70
N GLY A 223 -6.75 10.72 15.87
CA GLY A 223 -7.88 10.07 16.53
C GLY A 223 -8.18 8.69 15.95
N ASP A 224 -9.41 8.18 16.13
CA ASP A 224 -9.87 6.98 15.44
C ASP A 224 -10.31 7.33 14.02
N ALA A 225 -9.57 6.81 13.03
CA ALA A 225 -9.85 7.09 11.63
C ALA A 225 -11.20 6.53 11.18
N GLY A 226 -11.57 5.34 11.66
CA GLY A 226 -12.85 4.70 11.32
C GLY A 226 -14.03 5.53 11.78
N ASP A 227 -14.03 5.93 13.03
CA ASP A 227 -15.10 6.74 13.61
C ASP A 227 -15.20 8.10 12.91
N ARG A 228 -14.07 8.74 12.60
CA ARG A 228 -14.04 10.02 11.88
C ARG A 228 -14.49 9.91 10.43
N ILE A 229 -14.20 8.80 9.74
CA ILE A 229 -14.65 8.55 8.36
C ILE A 229 -16.14 8.27 8.31
N PHE A 230 -16.65 7.45 9.26
CA PHE A 230 -18.02 6.93 9.21
C PHE A 230 -18.99 7.66 10.15
N ASN A 231 -18.50 8.63 10.95
CA ASN A 231 -19.30 9.41 11.92
C ASN A 231 -20.01 8.51 12.95
N THR A 232 -19.25 7.57 13.53
CA THR A 232 -19.74 6.60 14.53
C THR A 232 -19.07 6.78 15.88
#